data_c0c2411e5e899326085e08d618889210
#
_entry.id   c0c2411e5e899326085e08d618889210
#
_cell.length_a   1.000
_cell.length_b   1.000
_cell.length_c   1.000
_cell.angle_alpha   90.00
_cell.angle_beta   90.00
_cell.angle_gamma   90.00
#
_symmetry.space_group_name_H-M   'P 1'
#
loop_
_entity.id
_entity.type
_entity.pdbx_description
1 polymer ?
#
loop_
_entity_poly.entity_id
_entity_poly.type
_entity_poly.pdbx_seq_one_letter_code
_entity_poly.pdbx_strand_id
1 'polypeptide(L)'
;MKRTAPYLATAIIAMGTYACQQTDKPTWTEQETERIGMQADTRMRLWTVDNPEDSTFLRQACAPLTRADIATPQFETLKQRMLLTVTDPQNEGVGIAAPQVGIGRRMEAVQRMDKEGMPFEFYVNPTLVHLSDEKRTGREGCLSVPGWNGKVERSAWVVLQHNDPQTFELKTD
;
A
#
# COMPACT_ATOMS: atom_id res chain seq x y z
N MET A 1 -25.26 -72.63 -10.65
CA MET A 1 -24.72 -71.49 -11.41
C MET A 1 -24.79 -70.25 -10.51
N LYS A 2 -23.64 -69.85 -9.90
CA LYS A 2 -23.56 -68.66 -9.04
C LYS A 2 -23.00 -67.49 -9.88
N ARG A 3 -23.77 -66.41 -10.01
CA ARG A 3 -23.34 -65.20 -10.70
C ARG A 3 -22.67 -64.27 -9.66
N THR A 4 -21.40 -64.01 -9.87
CA THR A 4 -20.64 -62.99 -9.12
C THR A 4 -20.81 -61.61 -9.80
N ALA A 5 -21.28 -60.62 -9.07
CA ALA A 5 -21.34 -59.24 -9.50
C ALA A 5 -20.00 -58.53 -9.26
N PRO A 6 -19.53 -57.64 -10.14
CA PRO A 6 -18.31 -56.88 -9.92
C PRO A 6 -18.59 -55.66 -9.08
N TYR A 7 -17.78 -55.44 -8.04
CA TYR A 7 -17.74 -54.22 -7.26
C TYR A 7 -17.07 -53.09 -8.07
N LEU A 8 -17.82 -52.04 -8.38
CA LEU A 8 -17.25 -50.78 -8.86
C LEU A 8 -16.63 -50.03 -7.68
N ALA A 9 -15.33 -49.90 -7.66
CA ALA A 9 -14.63 -49.03 -6.72
C ALA A 9 -14.70 -47.60 -7.25
N THR A 10 -15.48 -46.76 -6.56
CA THR A 10 -15.55 -45.32 -6.84
C THR A 10 -14.33 -44.63 -6.20
N ALA A 11 -13.37 -44.20 -7.00
CA ALA A 11 -12.23 -43.41 -6.56
C ALA A 11 -12.73 -41.98 -6.25
N ILE A 12 -12.73 -41.60 -4.96
CA ILE A 12 -12.95 -40.24 -4.51
C ILE A 12 -11.65 -39.49 -4.75
N ILE A 13 -11.61 -38.64 -5.77
CA ILE A 13 -10.53 -37.67 -5.98
C ILE A 13 -10.75 -36.54 -4.98
N ALA A 14 -9.98 -36.54 -3.90
CA ALA A 14 -9.92 -35.40 -2.99
C ALA A 14 -9.25 -34.22 -3.72
N MET A 15 -10.04 -33.27 -4.20
CA MET A 15 -9.53 -31.97 -4.62
C MET A 15 -9.03 -31.23 -3.40
N GLY A 16 -7.73 -31.29 -3.17
CA GLY A 16 -7.06 -30.46 -2.17
C GLY A 16 -7.19 -28.99 -2.55
N THR A 17 -8.03 -28.26 -1.85
CA THR A 17 -8.03 -26.80 -1.89
C THR A 17 -6.71 -26.33 -1.31
N TYR A 18 -5.79 -25.88 -2.18
CA TYR A 18 -4.65 -25.06 -1.74
C TYR A 18 -5.21 -23.75 -1.21
N ALA A 19 -5.62 -23.74 0.06
CA ALA A 19 -5.78 -22.50 0.80
C ALA A 19 -4.38 -21.89 0.90
N CYS A 20 -4.18 -20.75 0.23
CA CYS A 20 -3.01 -19.92 0.43
C CYS A 20 -2.96 -19.63 1.94
N GLN A 21 -2.06 -20.28 2.67
CA GLN A 21 -1.85 -20.02 4.08
C GLN A 21 -1.33 -18.58 4.18
N GLN A 22 -2.23 -17.65 4.51
CA GLN A 22 -1.83 -16.34 4.99
C GLN A 22 -0.97 -16.57 6.22
N THR A 23 0.29 -16.19 6.14
CA THR A 23 1.21 -16.30 7.27
C THR A 23 0.66 -15.46 8.42
N ASP A 24 0.37 -16.07 9.56
CA ASP A 24 -0.09 -15.37 10.77
C ASP A 24 1.00 -14.51 11.43
N LYS A 25 2.15 -14.38 10.76
CA LYS A 25 3.31 -13.63 11.25
C LYS A 25 3.53 -12.37 10.41
N PRO A 26 3.88 -11.25 11.06
CA PRO A 26 4.29 -10.04 10.35
C PRO A 26 5.48 -10.30 9.42
N THR A 27 5.49 -9.61 8.28
CA THR A 27 6.50 -9.79 7.22
C THR A 27 7.49 -8.62 7.15
N TRP A 28 7.51 -7.75 8.17
CA TRP A 28 8.47 -6.65 8.24
C TRP A 28 9.90 -7.17 8.21
N THR A 29 10.72 -6.60 7.33
CA THR A 29 12.17 -6.88 7.33
C THR A 29 12.84 -6.16 8.50
N GLU A 30 14.04 -6.61 8.87
CA GLU A 30 14.84 -5.95 9.88
C GLU A 30 15.11 -4.48 9.52
N GLN A 31 15.46 -4.21 8.26
CA GLN A 31 15.68 -2.86 7.76
C GLN A 31 14.44 -1.97 7.81
N GLU A 32 13.25 -2.52 7.48
CA GLU A 32 12.00 -1.78 7.60
C GLU A 32 11.69 -1.47 9.06
N THR A 33 11.88 -2.44 9.96
CA THR A 33 11.68 -2.26 11.40
C THR A 33 12.60 -1.18 11.96
N GLU A 34 13.88 -1.17 11.57
CA GLU A 34 14.85 -0.15 11.96
C GLU A 34 14.45 1.25 11.46
N ARG A 35 14.05 1.37 10.18
CA ARG A 35 13.63 2.64 9.57
C ARG A 35 12.34 3.18 10.16
N ILE A 36 11.38 2.31 10.43
CA ILE A 36 10.12 2.69 11.10
C ILE A 36 10.43 3.16 12.53
N GLY A 37 11.35 2.48 13.22
CA GLY A 37 11.69 2.81 14.60
C GLY A 37 10.52 2.67 15.56
N MET A 38 10.71 3.17 16.79
CA MET A 38 9.68 3.10 17.83
C MET A 38 9.06 4.46 18.18
N GLN A 39 9.65 5.57 17.70
CA GLN A 39 9.19 6.91 18.00
C GLN A 39 8.20 7.39 16.94
N ALA A 40 6.94 7.46 17.30
CA ALA A 40 5.87 7.86 16.39
C ALA A 40 5.76 9.37 16.16
N ASP A 41 6.41 10.17 17.00
CA ASP A 41 6.37 11.64 17.02
C ASP A 41 7.45 12.32 16.16
N THR A 42 8.20 11.55 15.39
CA THR A 42 9.27 12.07 14.52
C THR A 42 8.95 11.87 13.05
N ARG A 43 9.29 12.86 12.23
CA ARG A 43 9.20 12.73 10.75
C ARG A 43 10.19 11.70 10.23
N MET A 44 9.87 11.11 9.07
CA MET A 44 10.79 10.25 8.34
C MET A 44 11.57 11.06 7.31
N ARG A 45 12.78 10.62 6.98
CA ARG A 45 13.54 11.18 5.86
C ARG A 45 12.82 10.90 4.55
N LEU A 46 12.65 11.92 3.72
CA LEU A 46 12.18 11.75 2.35
C LEU A 46 13.31 11.17 1.47
N TRP A 47 12.96 10.16 0.72
CA TRP A 47 13.83 9.57 -0.30
C TRP A 47 13.59 10.30 -1.61
N THR A 48 14.67 10.74 -2.27
CA THR A 48 14.59 11.59 -3.45
C THR A 48 15.38 11.05 -4.63
N VAL A 49 14.98 11.43 -5.83
CA VAL A 49 15.65 11.01 -7.06
C VAL A 49 17.05 11.61 -7.24
N ASP A 50 17.39 12.66 -6.49
CA ASP A 50 18.71 13.30 -6.52
C ASP A 50 19.80 12.42 -5.87
N ASN A 51 19.41 11.51 -4.98
CA ASN A 51 20.28 10.50 -4.42
C ASN A 51 20.19 9.21 -5.26
N PRO A 52 21.30 8.66 -5.79
CA PRO A 52 21.27 7.48 -6.65
C PRO A 52 20.72 6.21 -5.97
N GLU A 53 20.99 6.01 -4.68
CA GLU A 53 20.50 4.86 -3.90
C GLU A 53 19.00 4.98 -3.67
N ASP A 54 18.53 6.14 -3.25
CA ASP A 54 17.10 6.44 -3.09
C ASP A 54 16.36 6.28 -4.43
N SER A 55 16.93 6.83 -5.50
CA SER A 55 16.35 6.73 -6.85
C SER A 55 16.21 5.28 -7.32
N THR A 56 17.19 4.45 -7.00
CA THR A 56 17.15 3.01 -7.30
C THR A 56 16.04 2.32 -6.51
N PHE A 57 15.95 2.60 -5.22
CA PHE A 57 14.92 2.04 -4.34
C PHE A 57 13.51 2.47 -4.76
N LEU A 58 13.31 3.77 -5.05
CA LEU A 58 12.00 4.31 -5.45
C LEU A 58 11.43 3.69 -6.74
N ARG A 59 12.28 3.05 -7.55
CA ARG A 59 11.88 2.33 -8.78
C ARG A 59 11.58 0.85 -8.57
N GLN A 60 11.81 0.33 -7.37
CA GLN A 60 11.56 -1.09 -7.07
C GLN A 60 10.06 -1.36 -6.89
N ALA A 61 9.66 -2.60 -7.20
CA ALA A 61 8.32 -3.06 -6.88
C ALA A 61 8.14 -3.18 -5.37
N CYS A 62 7.03 -2.65 -4.86
CA CYS A 62 6.70 -2.70 -3.45
C CYS A 62 5.99 -4.02 -3.10
N ALA A 63 6.36 -4.62 -1.97
CA ALA A 63 5.70 -5.80 -1.44
C ALA A 63 4.31 -5.44 -0.85
N PRO A 64 3.32 -6.33 -0.95
CA PRO A 64 2.05 -6.12 -0.28
C PRO A 64 2.22 -6.23 1.24
N LEU A 65 1.37 -5.52 1.97
CA LEU A 65 1.17 -5.73 3.40
C LEU A 65 0.20 -6.88 3.65
N THR A 66 0.38 -7.59 4.75
CA THR A 66 -0.50 -8.67 5.19
C THR A 66 -1.42 -8.20 6.34
N ARG A 67 -2.45 -8.99 6.67
CA ARG A 67 -3.27 -8.75 7.86
C ARG A 67 -2.41 -8.73 9.14
N ALA A 68 -1.40 -9.59 9.22
CA ALA A 68 -0.50 -9.63 10.37
C ALA A 68 0.37 -8.36 10.47
N ASP A 69 0.78 -7.77 9.34
CA ASP A 69 1.55 -6.53 9.34
C ASP A 69 0.75 -5.35 9.90
N ILE A 70 -0.51 -5.19 9.47
CA ILE A 70 -1.35 -4.08 9.94
C ILE A 70 -1.74 -4.19 11.42
N ALA A 71 -1.65 -5.38 12.01
CA ALA A 71 -1.91 -5.60 13.43
C ALA A 71 -0.72 -5.26 14.35
N THR A 72 0.38 -4.78 13.78
CA THR A 72 1.61 -4.49 14.54
C THR A 72 1.70 -3.05 15.02
N PRO A 73 2.39 -2.77 16.13
CA PRO A 73 2.74 -1.40 16.53
C PRO A 73 3.57 -0.66 15.46
N GLN A 74 4.40 -1.38 14.70
CA GLN A 74 5.19 -0.82 13.60
C GLN A 74 4.31 -0.18 12.53
N PHE A 75 3.18 -0.81 12.19
CA PHE A 75 2.25 -0.25 11.21
C PHE A 75 1.65 1.08 11.69
N GLU A 76 1.21 1.16 12.95
CA GLU A 76 0.69 2.40 13.53
C GLU A 76 1.77 3.50 13.60
N THR A 77 2.99 3.13 14.00
CA THR A 77 4.13 4.05 14.00
C THR A 77 4.43 4.57 12.60
N LEU A 78 4.43 3.70 11.60
CA LEU A 78 4.65 4.09 10.19
C LEU A 78 3.58 5.08 9.71
N LYS A 79 2.29 4.82 9.98
CA LYS A 79 1.19 5.73 9.62
C LYS A 79 1.40 7.12 10.23
N GLN A 80 1.66 7.19 11.52
CA GLN A 80 1.84 8.45 12.22
C GLN A 80 3.04 9.23 11.66
N ARG A 81 4.17 8.56 11.45
CA ARG A 81 5.38 9.20 10.93
C ARG A 81 5.23 9.65 9.47
N MET A 82 4.54 8.85 8.64
CA MET A 82 4.20 9.26 7.26
C MET A 82 3.33 10.52 7.27
N LEU A 83 2.33 10.56 8.15
CA LEU A 83 1.45 11.74 8.29
C LEU A 83 2.25 12.97 8.73
N LEU A 84 3.09 12.87 9.75
CA LEU A 84 3.97 13.96 10.17
C LEU A 84 4.92 14.44 9.07
N THR A 85 5.33 13.51 8.18
CA THR A 85 6.23 13.84 7.08
C THR A 85 5.51 14.60 5.97
N VAL A 86 4.30 14.17 5.57
CA VAL A 86 3.54 14.81 4.49
C VAL A 86 2.90 16.14 4.89
N THR A 87 2.62 16.32 6.18
CA THR A 87 2.05 17.57 6.73
C THR A 87 3.11 18.55 7.25
N ASP A 88 4.39 18.25 7.05
CA ASP A 88 5.47 19.17 7.43
C ASP A 88 5.33 20.49 6.67
N PRO A 89 5.20 21.63 7.36
CA PRO A 89 5.09 22.94 6.70
C PRO A 89 6.25 23.29 5.76
N GLN A 90 7.40 22.66 5.90
CA GLN A 90 8.55 22.84 4.99
C GLN A 90 8.44 22.02 3.70
N ASN A 91 7.62 20.96 3.71
CA ASN A 91 7.47 20.02 2.59
C ASN A 91 6.01 19.57 2.45
N GLU A 92 5.08 20.50 2.62
CA GLU A 92 3.65 20.20 2.62
C GLU A 92 3.22 19.49 1.32
N GLY A 93 2.58 18.33 1.49
CA GLY A 93 2.07 17.51 0.40
C GLY A 93 0.63 17.10 0.65
N VAL A 94 -0.04 16.69 -0.43
CA VAL A 94 -1.41 16.17 -0.42
C VAL A 94 -1.48 14.64 -0.45
N GLY A 95 -0.32 13.99 -0.48
CA GLY A 95 -0.21 12.54 -0.47
C GLY A 95 1.24 12.07 -0.33
N ILE A 96 1.41 10.90 0.25
CA ILE A 96 2.71 10.25 0.45
C ILE A 96 2.57 8.74 0.38
N ALA A 97 3.48 8.08 -0.32
CA ALA A 97 3.57 6.62 -0.37
C ALA A 97 4.74 6.10 0.47
N ALA A 98 4.60 4.91 1.04
CA ALA A 98 5.61 4.30 1.90
C ALA A 98 7.03 4.24 1.28
N PRO A 99 7.22 3.97 -0.02
CA PRO A 99 8.56 4.03 -0.61
C PRO A 99 9.21 5.41 -0.56
N GLN A 100 8.44 6.51 -0.50
CA GLN A 100 8.99 7.87 -0.35
C GLN A 100 9.65 8.11 1.01
N VAL A 101 9.39 7.24 1.97
CA VAL A 101 10.06 7.23 3.28
C VAL A 101 10.93 5.98 3.50
N GLY A 102 11.32 5.30 2.42
CA GLY A 102 12.24 4.17 2.45
C GLY A 102 11.62 2.84 2.86
N ILE A 103 10.30 2.70 2.84
CA ILE A 103 9.59 1.47 3.18
C ILE A 103 8.99 0.87 1.90
N GLY A 104 9.50 -0.30 1.48
CA GLY A 104 9.16 -0.95 0.21
C GLY A 104 7.79 -1.66 0.23
N ARG A 105 6.76 -1.01 0.78
CA ARG A 105 5.41 -1.58 0.95
C ARG A 105 4.36 -0.83 0.15
N ARG A 106 3.35 -1.56 -0.31
CA ARG A 106 2.19 -1.00 -1.01
C ARG A 106 1.24 -0.34 -0.01
N MET A 107 1.52 0.92 0.29
CA MET A 107 0.74 1.75 1.20
C MET A 107 0.91 3.22 0.84
N GLU A 108 -0.17 3.96 0.93
CA GLU A 108 -0.17 5.41 0.71
C GLU A 108 -1.13 6.11 1.67
N ALA A 109 -0.88 7.39 1.91
CA ALA A 109 -1.78 8.32 2.57
C ALA A 109 -2.14 9.42 1.59
N VAL A 110 -3.43 9.74 1.46
CA VAL A 110 -3.95 10.75 0.54
C VAL A 110 -4.87 11.70 1.28
N GLN A 111 -4.71 13.01 1.07
CA GLN A 111 -5.63 14.00 1.58
C GLN A 111 -6.92 13.99 0.76
N ARG A 112 -8.03 13.67 1.39
CA ARG A 112 -9.37 13.58 0.75
C ARG A 112 -9.99 14.96 0.67
N MET A 113 -9.61 15.70 -0.36
CA MET A 113 -10.14 17.05 -0.63
C MET A 113 -11.64 17.05 -0.99
N ASP A 114 -12.18 15.89 -1.31
CA ASP A 114 -13.59 15.64 -1.61
C ASP A 114 -14.43 15.39 -0.35
N LYS A 115 -13.82 15.24 0.83
CA LYS A 115 -14.49 15.02 2.11
C LYS A 115 -14.43 16.25 3.01
N GLU A 116 -15.43 16.41 3.87
CA GLU A 116 -15.44 17.47 4.88
C GLU A 116 -14.22 17.36 5.80
N GLY A 117 -13.56 18.49 6.05
CA GLY A 117 -12.34 18.57 6.85
C GLY A 117 -11.09 18.07 6.12
N MET A 118 -11.20 17.60 4.88
CA MET A 118 -10.09 17.15 4.04
C MET A 118 -9.12 16.21 4.77
N PRO A 119 -9.59 15.10 5.39
CA PRO A 119 -8.75 14.21 6.19
C PRO A 119 -7.74 13.48 5.31
N PHE A 120 -6.61 13.08 5.91
CA PHE A 120 -5.74 12.07 5.31
C PHE A 120 -6.31 10.68 5.56
N GLU A 121 -6.44 9.90 4.50
CA GLU A 121 -6.84 8.49 4.56
C GLU A 121 -5.71 7.59 4.07
N PHE A 122 -5.57 6.42 4.71
CA PHE A 122 -4.55 5.44 4.37
C PHE A 122 -5.15 4.31 3.53
N TYR A 123 -4.45 3.95 2.48
CA TYR A 123 -4.81 2.88 1.57
C TYR A 123 -3.73 1.79 1.59
N VAL A 124 -4.11 0.58 2.00
CA VAL A 124 -3.22 -0.59 2.05
C VAL A 124 -3.42 -1.42 0.80
N ASN A 125 -2.33 -1.81 0.15
CA ASN A 125 -2.34 -2.59 -1.10
C ASN A 125 -3.22 -1.97 -2.22
N PRO A 126 -3.13 -0.66 -2.47
CA PRO A 126 -4.00 0.00 -3.43
C PRO A 126 -3.80 -0.54 -4.85
N THR A 127 -4.90 -0.62 -5.59
CA THR A 127 -4.93 -1.02 -7.00
C THR A 127 -5.97 -0.19 -7.74
N LEU A 128 -5.57 0.51 -8.79
CA LEU A 128 -6.50 1.20 -9.69
C LEU A 128 -7.25 0.16 -10.53
N VAL A 129 -8.56 0.12 -10.41
CA VAL A 129 -9.41 -0.83 -11.15
C VAL A 129 -10.21 -0.15 -12.25
N HIS A 130 -10.37 1.18 -12.18
CA HIS A 130 -10.97 1.97 -13.23
C HIS A 130 -10.37 3.38 -13.29
N LEU A 131 -10.26 3.91 -14.49
CA LEU A 131 -9.81 5.28 -14.79
C LEU A 131 -10.85 5.92 -15.70
N SER A 132 -11.32 7.13 -15.37
CA SER A 132 -12.23 7.87 -16.25
C SER A 132 -11.59 8.24 -17.57
N ASP A 133 -12.39 8.29 -18.64
CA ASP A 133 -11.98 8.82 -19.94
C ASP A 133 -11.81 10.34 -19.89
N GLU A 134 -12.65 11.04 -19.08
CA GLU A 134 -12.47 12.46 -18.81
C GLU A 134 -11.12 12.72 -18.19
N LYS A 135 -10.41 13.71 -18.71
CA LYS A 135 -9.08 14.11 -18.23
C LYS A 135 -9.13 15.52 -17.66
N ARG A 136 -8.28 15.74 -16.66
CA ARG A 136 -8.01 17.08 -16.11
C ARG A 136 -6.54 17.33 -16.07
N THR A 137 -6.14 18.55 -16.44
CA THR A 137 -4.74 18.98 -16.40
C THR A 137 -4.54 19.89 -15.19
N GLY A 138 -3.58 19.56 -14.35
CA GLY A 138 -3.19 20.34 -13.19
C GLY A 138 -1.67 20.48 -13.09
N ARG A 139 -1.21 21.40 -12.24
CA ARG A 139 0.21 21.44 -11.81
C ARG A 139 0.40 20.48 -10.67
N GLU A 140 1.39 19.63 -10.79
CA GLU A 140 1.78 18.68 -9.75
C GLU A 140 3.27 18.83 -9.44
N GLY A 141 3.61 18.61 -8.17
CA GLY A 141 4.95 18.37 -7.66
C GLY A 141 5.02 17.00 -7.01
N CYS A 142 6.21 16.59 -6.65
CA CYS A 142 6.44 15.34 -5.93
C CYS A 142 7.51 15.55 -4.86
N LEU A 143 7.23 15.13 -3.63
CA LEU A 143 8.17 15.22 -2.51
C LEU A 143 9.49 14.50 -2.78
N SER A 144 9.46 13.44 -3.60
CA SER A 144 10.65 12.69 -4.02
C SER A 144 11.37 13.30 -5.25
N VAL A 145 10.83 14.39 -5.84
CA VAL A 145 11.45 15.13 -6.96
C VAL A 145 11.51 16.62 -6.59
N PRO A 146 12.37 16.99 -5.63
CA PRO A 146 12.38 18.32 -5.06
C PRO A 146 12.71 19.39 -6.10
N GLY A 147 12.07 20.54 -5.98
CA GLY A 147 12.29 21.68 -6.88
C GLY A 147 11.65 21.57 -8.27
N TRP A 148 11.04 20.44 -8.60
CA TRP A 148 10.37 20.25 -9.89
C TRP A 148 8.85 20.21 -9.75
N ASN A 149 8.18 20.86 -10.69
CA ASN A 149 6.74 20.74 -10.85
C ASN A 149 6.39 20.87 -12.35
N GLY A 150 5.28 20.31 -12.75
CA GLY A 150 4.87 20.32 -14.15
C GLY A 150 3.37 20.23 -14.31
N LYS A 151 2.91 20.48 -15.56
CA LYS A 151 1.54 20.18 -15.93
C LYS A 151 1.42 18.69 -16.21
N VAL A 152 0.48 18.04 -15.52
CA VAL A 152 0.20 16.62 -15.67
C VAL A 152 -1.27 16.44 -16.02
N GLU A 153 -1.56 15.60 -16.99
CA GLU A 153 -2.92 15.17 -17.31
C GLU A 153 -3.26 13.89 -16.56
N ARG A 154 -4.38 13.92 -15.84
CA ARG A 154 -4.88 12.79 -15.06
C ARG A 154 -6.33 12.47 -15.44
N SER A 155 -6.76 11.24 -15.22
CA SER A 155 -8.17 10.91 -15.18
C SER A 155 -8.88 11.76 -14.12
N ALA A 156 -10.06 12.29 -14.45
CA ALA A 156 -10.81 13.19 -13.58
C ALA A 156 -11.25 12.49 -12.28
N TRP A 157 -11.48 11.18 -12.37
CA TRP A 157 -11.75 10.29 -11.25
C TRP A 157 -11.23 8.89 -11.53
N VAL A 158 -11.01 8.15 -10.47
CA VAL A 158 -10.52 6.77 -10.51
C VAL A 158 -11.35 5.92 -9.56
N VAL A 159 -11.36 4.60 -9.77
CA VAL A 159 -11.86 3.63 -8.79
C VAL A 159 -10.68 2.87 -8.24
N LEU A 160 -10.55 2.88 -6.93
CA LEU A 160 -9.46 2.26 -6.18
C LEU A 160 -9.97 1.07 -5.39
N GLN A 161 -9.37 -0.10 -5.56
CA GLN A 161 -9.49 -1.20 -4.61
C GLN A 161 -8.32 -1.20 -3.64
N HIS A 162 -8.59 -1.43 -2.37
CA HIS A 162 -7.58 -1.46 -1.34
C HIS A 162 -8.02 -2.33 -0.15
N ASN A 163 -7.08 -2.73 0.70
CA ASN A 163 -7.42 -3.28 2.00
C ASN A 163 -7.61 -2.14 3.01
N ASP A 164 -8.65 -2.25 3.82
CA ASP A 164 -8.88 -1.32 4.93
C ASP A 164 -7.72 -1.38 5.93
N PRO A 165 -7.15 -0.25 6.37
CA PRO A 165 -5.97 -0.23 7.25
C PRO A 165 -6.24 -0.71 8.68
N GLN A 166 -7.50 -0.95 9.06
CA GLN A 166 -7.90 -1.43 10.40
C GLN A 166 -8.40 -2.87 10.36
N THR A 167 -9.27 -3.19 9.40
CA THR A 167 -9.93 -4.51 9.33
C THR A 167 -9.29 -5.45 8.31
N PHE A 168 -8.47 -4.92 7.41
CA PHE A 168 -7.90 -5.62 6.25
C PHE A 168 -8.94 -6.14 5.25
N GLU A 169 -10.18 -5.72 5.39
CA GLU A 169 -11.23 -6.05 4.41
C GLU A 169 -10.97 -5.34 3.08
N LEU A 170 -11.30 -5.99 1.99
CA LEU A 170 -11.22 -5.38 0.66
C LEU A 170 -12.34 -4.34 0.52
N LYS A 171 -11.95 -3.12 0.19
CA LYS A 171 -12.85 -1.98 -0.07
C LYS A 171 -12.64 -1.44 -1.48
N THR A 172 -13.63 -0.74 -1.96
CA THR A 172 -13.60 0.00 -3.23
C THR A 172 -14.04 1.43 -2.96
N ASP A 173 -13.26 2.37 -3.40
CA ASP A 173 -13.47 3.81 -3.20
C ASP A 173 -13.41 4.55 -4.56
#